data_ff099acfa7cba2f2a24f1efd5299fe62
#
_entry.id   ff099acfa7cba2f2a24f1efd5299fe62
#
_cell.length_a   1.000
_cell.length_b   1.000
_cell.length_c   1.000
_cell.angle_alpha   90.00
_cell.angle_beta   90.00
_cell.angle_gamma   90.00
#
_symmetry.space_group_name_H-M   'P 1'
#
loop_
_entity.id
_entity.type
_entity.pdbx_description
1 polymer ?
#
loop_
_entity_poly.entity_id
_entity_poly.type
_entity_poly.pdbx_seq_one_letter_code
_entity_poly.pdbx_strand_id
1 'polypeptide(L)'
;MLFKKIFTGIFAVLLFQQLWAGDVPENFQEVKIRVVVTLGSEWKGKFAPQLALWIQDSDGGAFQTIFVTKKASRKKFIFAPKDGRPESLPVWYHSGGNFSFSQSDDEIDAVTSATPKGGFDAVKRMQLEHGKKYFIFAEVNKSFDYNEFYPKNAEKNSAEYSGVNGQPSAVYCAEIDLENSEMKMELVGTGSIDGKSGLIENKIETLTTAKNLLEKILISIEFSGAKK
;
A
#
# COMPACT_ATOMS: atom_id res chain seq x y z
N MET A 1 -31.83 30.41 11.36
CA MET A 1 -31.31 29.55 12.42
C MET A 1 -30.77 28.28 11.76
N LEU A 2 -29.63 28.40 11.06
CA LEU A 2 -28.97 27.26 10.40
C LEU A 2 -27.53 27.66 10.04
N PHE A 3 -26.61 27.65 11.00
CA PHE A 3 -25.16 27.70 10.75
C PHE A 3 -24.44 27.33 12.05
N LYS A 4 -24.28 26.03 12.30
CA LYS A 4 -23.31 25.46 13.26
C LYS A 4 -23.20 23.97 13.00
N LYS A 5 -22.25 23.56 12.17
CA LYS A 5 -21.61 22.23 12.18
C LYS A 5 -20.73 22.06 10.94
N ILE A 6 -19.69 22.86 10.79
CA ILE A 6 -18.54 22.55 9.92
C ILE A 6 -17.34 23.28 10.56
N PHE A 7 -16.72 22.68 11.58
CA PHE A 7 -15.39 23.10 12.05
C PHE A 7 -14.88 22.12 13.12
N THR A 8 -14.71 20.84 12.77
CA THR A 8 -14.07 19.89 13.70
C THR A 8 -13.08 18.95 13.02
N GLY A 9 -12.88 19.04 11.68
CA GLY A 9 -11.99 18.13 10.94
C GLY A 9 -10.58 18.67 10.67
N ILE A 10 -10.33 19.97 10.87
CA ILE A 10 -9.04 20.60 10.44
C ILE A 10 -8.02 20.67 11.59
N PHE A 11 -8.46 20.48 12.85
CA PHE A 11 -7.56 20.65 14.00
C PHE A 11 -6.69 19.43 14.33
N ALA A 12 -7.05 18.24 13.85
CA ALA A 12 -6.29 17.01 14.14
C ALA A 12 -5.04 16.86 13.25
N VAL A 13 -5.04 17.44 12.04
CA VAL A 13 -3.91 17.32 11.09
C VAL A 13 -2.74 18.25 11.44
N LEU A 14 -3.00 19.38 12.09
CA LEU A 14 -1.96 20.35 12.46
C LEU A 14 -1.17 19.99 13.74
N LEU A 15 -1.66 19.07 14.56
CA LEU A 15 -0.96 18.63 15.77
C LEU A 15 0.13 17.58 15.49
N PHE A 16 0.09 16.91 14.34
CA PHE A 16 1.07 15.87 14.02
C PHE A 16 2.42 16.38 13.50
N GLN A 17 2.52 17.63 13.08
CA GLN A 17 3.78 18.20 12.52
C GLN A 17 4.72 18.85 13.55
N GLN A 18 4.30 19.04 14.80
CA GLN A 18 5.13 19.69 15.84
C GLN A 18 5.75 18.75 16.88
N LEU A 19 5.62 17.44 16.78
CA LEU A 19 6.09 16.46 17.78
C LEU A 19 7.50 15.88 17.51
N TRP A 20 8.38 16.62 16.85
CA TRP A 20 9.74 16.12 16.53
C TRP A 20 10.83 16.41 17.60
N ALA A 21 10.47 16.90 18.78
CA ALA A 21 11.41 17.11 19.88
C ALA A 21 10.77 16.98 21.29
N GLY A 22 9.62 16.31 21.42
CA GLY A 22 8.94 16.11 22.70
C GLY A 22 8.85 14.62 23.08
N ASP A 23 8.66 14.35 24.34
CA ASP A 23 8.43 13.00 24.86
C ASP A 23 7.23 12.37 24.12
N VAL A 24 7.36 11.09 23.72
CA VAL A 24 6.26 10.31 23.13
C VAL A 24 5.13 10.26 24.14
N PRO A 25 3.88 10.64 23.79
CA PRO A 25 2.77 10.55 24.74
C PRO A 25 2.65 9.14 25.34
N GLU A 26 2.27 9.03 26.61
CA GLU A 26 2.23 7.74 27.34
C GLU A 26 1.39 6.66 26.65
N ASN A 27 0.41 7.05 25.83
CA ASN A 27 -0.43 6.13 25.07
C ASN A 27 0.13 5.74 23.69
N PHE A 28 1.36 6.20 23.33
CA PHE A 28 2.01 5.84 22.08
C PHE A 28 3.34 5.15 22.34
N GLN A 29 3.68 4.24 21.44
CA GLN A 29 4.98 3.58 21.40
C GLN A 29 5.69 3.86 20.09
N GLU A 30 6.94 4.33 20.17
CA GLU A 30 7.78 4.46 18.98
C GLU A 30 8.27 3.08 18.54
N VAL A 31 8.04 2.76 17.27
CA VAL A 31 8.47 1.52 16.64
C VAL A 31 9.24 1.80 15.36
N LYS A 32 10.17 0.90 15.04
CA LYS A 32 10.82 0.81 13.73
C LYS A 32 10.32 -0.45 13.05
N ILE A 33 9.59 -0.26 11.98
CA ILE A 33 9.06 -1.34 11.15
C ILE A 33 10.00 -1.54 9.96
N ARG A 34 10.44 -2.77 9.74
CA ARG A 34 11.20 -3.20 8.57
C ARG A 34 10.39 -4.22 7.81
N VAL A 35 10.18 -3.99 6.53
CA VAL A 35 9.50 -4.90 5.61
C VAL A 35 10.51 -5.42 4.60
N VAL A 36 10.80 -6.70 4.65
CA VAL A 36 11.71 -7.39 3.72
C VAL A 36 10.89 -8.06 2.63
N VAL A 37 11.10 -7.68 1.39
CA VAL A 37 10.38 -8.18 0.23
C VAL A 37 11.28 -9.06 -0.61
N THR A 38 10.91 -10.33 -0.77
CA THR A 38 11.52 -11.25 -1.72
C THR A 38 10.68 -11.28 -2.99
N LEU A 39 11.31 -10.99 -4.12
CA LEU A 39 10.63 -10.95 -5.41
C LEU A 39 10.40 -12.37 -5.94
N GLY A 40 9.21 -12.60 -6.50
CA GLY A 40 8.83 -13.87 -7.10
C GLY A 40 9.34 -14.04 -8.54
N SER A 41 9.10 -15.22 -9.09
CA SER A 41 9.56 -15.60 -10.44
C SER A 41 9.02 -14.71 -11.55
N GLU A 42 7.82 -14.13 -11.34
CA GLU A 42 7.11 -13.31 -12.33
C GLU A 42 7.42 -11.81 -12.23
N TRP A 43 8.27 -11.40 -11.29
CA TRP A 43 8.69 -9.99 -11.13
C TRP A 43 9.41 -9.43 -12.37
N LYS A 44 10.04 -10.29 -13.14
CA LYS A 44 10.81 -9.97 -14.36
C LYS A 44 9.92 -9.67 -15.57
N GLY A 45 10.50 -9.06 -16.59
CA GLY A 45 9.89 -8.85 -17.89
C GLY A 45 9.94 -7.40 -18.37
N LYS A 46 9.31 -7.14 -19.51
CA LYS A 46 9.35 -5.83 -20.19
C LYS A 46 8.69 -4.71 -19.37
N PHE A 47 7.64 -5.04 -18.63
CA PHE A 47 6.89 -4.09 -17.83
C PHE A 47 7.16 -4.33 -16.36
N ALA A 48 7.84 -3.37 -15.73
CA ALA A 48 8.16 -3.44 -14.31
C ALA A 48 6.88 -3.38 -13.46
N PRO A 49 6.70 -4.29 -12.49
CA PRO A 49 5.56 -4.27 -11.59
C PRO A 49 5.46 -2.96 -10.80
N GLN A 50 4.24 -2.62 -10.38
CA GLN A 50 3.96 -1.58 -9.42
C GLN A 50 3.71 -2.21 -8.06
N LEU A 51 4.25 -1.60 -7.01
CA LEU A 51 4.13 -2.09 -5.64
C LEU A 51 3.92 -0.92 -4.69
N ALA A 52 3.02 -1.08 -3.75
CA ALA A 52 2.90 -0.23 -2.57
C ALA A 52 2.94 -1.08 -1.29
N LEU A 53 3.55 -0.54 -0.25
CA LEU A 53 3.52 -1.03 1.13
C LEU A 53 2.99 0.09 2.00
N TRP A 54 2.01 -0.19 2.85
CA TRP A 54 1.46 0.81 3.77
C TRP A 54 1.00 0.16 5.06
N ILE A 55 0.84 0.99 6.07
CA ILE A 55 0.21 0.64 7.35
C ILE A 55 -1.05 1.46 7.53
N GLN A 56 -2.05 0.87 8.15
CA GLN A 56 -3.25 1.55 8.62
C GLN A 56 -3.78 0.88 9.88
N ASP A 57 -4.55 1.63 10.70
CA ASP A 57 -5.28 1.05 11.81
C ASP A 57 -6.55 0.31 11.35
N SER A 58 -7.20 -0.42 12.26
CA SER A 58 -8.42 -1.18 11.98
C SER A 58 -9.58 -0.31 11.49
N ASP A 59 -9.56 0.99 11.81
CA ASP A 59 -10.60 1.93 11.45
C ASP A 59 -10.29 2.69 10.15
N GLY A 60 -9.11 2.41 9.55
CA GLY A 60 -8.63 3.06 8.33
C GLY A 60 -8.12 4.49 8.56
N GLY A 61 -7.97 4.94 9.82
CA GLY A 61 -7.67 6.32 10.17
C GLY A 61 -6.19 6.67 10.13
N ALA A 62 -5.30 5.77 10.53
CA ALA A 62 -3.85 6.01 10.60
C ALA A 62 -3.13 5.43 9.37
N PHE A 63 -3.43 5.96 8.18
CA PHE A 63 -2.79 5.54 6.94
C PHE A 63 -1.40 6.17 6.79
N GLN A 64 -0.37 5.34 6.54
CA GLN A 64 0.96 5.81 6.16
C GLN A 64 1.59 4.89 5.11
N THR A 65 2.03 5.45 3.99
CA THR A 65 2.83 4.72 3.00
C THR A 65 4.23 4.47 3.54
N ILE A 66 4.66 3.20 3.51
CA ILE A 66 6.03 2.76 3.86
C ILE A 66 6.92 2.81 2.62
N PHE A 67 6.40 2.33 1.49
CA PHE A 67 7.08 2.27 0.21
C PHE A 67 6.08 2.32 -0.94
N VAL A 68 6.42 2.99 -2.01
CA VAL A 68 5.67 2.91 -3.26
C VAL A 68 6.60 3.05 -4.46
N THR A 69 6.34 2.31 -5.52
CA THR A 69 7.09 2.44 -6.77
C THR A 69 6.83 3.81 -7.42
N LYS A 70 7.87 4.46 -7.90
CA LYS A 70 7.84 5.83 -8.45
C LYS A 70 6.76 6.05 -9.52
N LYS A 71 6.49 5.05 -10.36
CA LYS A 71 5.44 5.17 -11.38
C LYS A 71 4.04 5.22 -10.76
N ALA A 72 3.79 4.47 -9.71
CA ALA A 72 2.51 4.51 -8.98
C ALA A 72 2.36 5.85 -8.24
N SER A 73 3.41 6.28 -7.50
CA SER A 73 3.38 7.51 -6.70
C SER A 73 3.19 8.78 -7.52
N ARG A 74 3.85 8.88 -8.67
CA ARG A 74 3.83 10.11 -9.51
C ARG A 74 2.72 10.14 -10.55
N LYS A 75 1.80 9.18 -10.55
CA LYS A 75 0.74 9.05 -11.58
C LYS A 75 1.30 9.13 -13.02
N LYS A 76 2.57 8.74 -13.21
CA LYS A 76 3.29 8.84 -14.49
C LYS A 76 3.34 7.48 -15.17
N PHE A 77 2.25 7.08 -15.78
CA PHE A 77 2.22 5.96 -16.71
C PHE A 77 2.26 6.47 -18.15
N ILE A 78 2.93 5.77 -19.03
CA ILE A 78 2.91 6.08 -20.47
C ILE A 78 1.47 5.90 -20.97
N PHE A 79 0.92 6.95 -21.60
CA PHE A 79 -0.47 7.01 -22.05
C PHE A 79 -1.54 6.93 -20.93
N ALA A 80 -1.17 7.18 -19.68
CA ALA A 80 -2.15 7.24 -18.59
C ALA A 80 -3.02 8.51 -18.68
N PRO A 81 -4.28 8.42 -18.26
CA PRO A 81 -5.11 9.60 -18.03
C PRO A 81 -4.47 10.57 -17.02
N LYS A 82 -4.93 11.82 -16.99
CA LYS A 82 -4.44 12.83 -16.04
C LYS A 82 -4.55 12.40 -14.57
N ASP A 83 -5.56 11.59 -14.26
CA ASP A 83 -5.85 11.08 -12.92
C ASP A 83 -5.01 9.84 -12.54
N GLY A 84 -4.07 9.46 -13.41
CA GLY A 84 -3.23 8.29 -13.21
C GLY A 84 -3.96 6.98 -13.54
N ARG A 85 -3.54 5.91 -12.87
CA ARG A 85 -4.09 4.57 -13.05
C ARG A 85 -4.44 3.95 -11.70
N PRO A 86 -5.57 4.37 -11.10
CA PRO A 86 -6.01 3.79 -9.82
C PRO A 86 -6.20 2.28 -9.89
N GLU A 87 -6.53 1.73 -11.06
CA GLU A 87 -6.65 0.30 -11.31
C GLU A 87 -5.34 -0.49 -11.15
N SER A 88 -4.19 0.19 -11.12
CA SER A 88 -2.90 -0.48 -10.86
C SER A 88 -2.75 -0.97 -9.44
N LEU A 89 -3.12 -0.14 -8.46
CA LEU A 89 -3.03 -0.41 -7.02
C LEU A 89 -4.27 0.20 -6.34
N PRO A 90 -5.47 -0.33 -6.61
CA PRO A 90 -6.72 0.30 -6.20
C PRO A 90 -6.92 0.32 -4.69
N VAL A 91 -6.49 -0.71 -3.97
CA VAL A 91 -6.65 -0.76 -2.51
C VAL A 91 -5.81 0.32 -1.87
N TRP A 92 -4.52 0.40 -2.20
CA TRP A 92 -3.63 1.47 -1.72
C TRP A 92 -4.13 2.86 -2.11
N TYR A 93 -4.56 3.03 -3.37
CA TYR A 93 -5.05 4.30 -3.89
C TYR A 93 -6.23 4.84 -3.08
N HIS A 94 -7.23 4.02 -2.83
CA HIS A 94 -8.45 4.40 -2.11
C HIS A 94 -8.29 4.42 -0.59
N SER A 95 -7.32 3.70 -0.02
CA SER A 95 -7.02 3.75 1.42
C SER A 95 -6.37 5.07 1.86
N GLY A 96 -5.79 5.83 0.94
CA GLY A 96 -5.13 7.10 1.26
C GLY A 96 -3.93 7.42 0.36
N GLY A 97 -3.53 6.49 -0.50
CA GLY A 97 -2.42 6.69 -1.42
C GLY A 97 -2.61 7.86 -2.38
N ASN A 98 -3.84 8.18 -2.77
CA ASN A 98 -4.19 9.32 -3.59
C ASN A 98 -3.93 10.68 -2.89
N PHE A 99 -4.05 10.75 -1.57
CA PHE A 99 -3.81 11.95 -0.78
C PHE A 99 -2.32 12.20 -0.51
N SER A 100 -1.51 11.14 -0.51
CA SER A 100 -0.06 11.24 -0.32
C SER A 100 0.63 12.10 -1.40
N PHE A 101 -0.04 12.40 -2.52
CA PHE A 101 0.47 13.22 -3.61
C PHE A 101 0.21 14.73 -3.47
N SER A 102 -0.52 15.14 -2.45
CA SER A 102 -0.73 16.56 -2.11
C SER A 102 0.33 17.10 -1.14
N GLN A 103 1.20 16.23 -0.63
CA GLN A 103 2.33 16.59 0.22
C GLN A 103 3.52 17.08 -0.62
N SER A 104 4.48 17.75 0.02
CA SER A 104 5.66 18.28 -0.65
C SER A 104 6.46 17.20 -1.40
N ASP A 105 7.11 17.56 -2.50
CA ASP A 105 7.93 16.63 -3.30
C ASP A 105 9.00 15.91 -2.45
N ASP A 106 9.50 16.54 -1.39
CA ASP A 106 10.52 15.98 -0.48
C ASP A 106 9.99 14.82 0.39
N GLU A 107 8.74 14.89 0.85
CA GLU A 107 8.12 13.81 1.63
C GLU A 107 7.77 12.61 0.74
N ILE A 108 7.39 12.87 -0.50
CA ILE A 108 7.12 11.82 -1.49
C ILE A 108 8.41 11.07 -1.85
N ASP A 109 9.52 11.76 -2.00
CA ASP A 109 10.81 11.14 -2.35
C ASP A 109 11.35 10.24 -1.24
N ALA A 110 10.99 10.48 0.03
CA ALA A 110 11.42 9.65 1.16
C ALA A 110 10.82 8.23 1.17
N VAL A 111 9.65 8.04 0.55
CA VAL A 111 8.94 6.74 0.50
C VAL A 111 8.85 6.17 -0.92
N THR A 112 9.25 6.92 -1.94
CA THR A 112 9.21 6.47 -3.34
C THR A 112 10.55 5.95 -3.80
N SER A 113 10.55 4.83 -4.52
CA SER A 113 11.76 4.27 -5.10
C SER A 113 11.56 3.81 -6.54
N ALA A 114 12.66 3.71 -7.28
CA ALA A 114 12.65 2.99 -8.54
C ALA A 114 12.17 1.55 -8.30
N THR A 115 11.46 0.97 -9.27
CA THR A 115 11.04 -0.44 -9.17
C THR A 115 12.25 -1.32 -8.91
N PRO A 116 12.28 -2.09 -7.80
CA PRO A 116 13.44 -2.91 -7.45
C PRO A 116 13.75 -3.96 -8.52
N LYS A 117 15.03 -4.25 -8.71
CA LYS A 117 15.51 -5.33 -9.61
C LYS A 117 15.78 -6.63 -8.87
N GLY A 118 15.82 -6.60 -7.55
CA GLY A 118 16.02 -7.72 -6.63
C GLY A 118 15.21 -7.52 -5.37
N GLY A 119 15.30 -8.44 -4.42
CA GLY A 119 14.71 -8.27 -3.09
C GLY A 119 15.19 -6.97 -2.44
N PHE A 120 14.37 -6.37 -1.61
CA PHE A 120 14.69 -5.10 -0.95
C PHE A 120 14.06 -5.01 0.43
N ASP A 121 14.56 -4.04 1.21
CA ASP A 121 14.02 -3.69 2.52
C ASP A 121 13.43 -2.29 2.47
N ALA A 122 12.24 -2.14 3.05
CA ALA A 122 11.66 -0.85 3.37
C ALA A 122 11.61 -0.66 4.88
N VAL A 123 12.03 0.50 5.37
CA VAL A 123 12.09 0.80 6.81
C VAL A 123 11.32 2.08 7.08
N LYS A 124 10.45 2.04 8.10
CA LYS A 124 9.69 3.19 8.58
C LYS A 124 9.75 3.25 10.11
N ARG A 125 10.00 4.45 10.65
CA ARG A 125 9.81 4.76 12.07
C ARG A 125 8.48 5.45 12.23
N MET A 126 7.73 5.08 13.26
CA MET A 126 6.42 5.64 13.53
C MET A 126 6.01 5.45 14.98
N GLN A 127 4.95 6.13 15.38
CA GLN A 127 4.33 5.96 16.67
C GLN A 127 3.03 5.17 16.51
N LEU A 128 2.87 4.10 17.28
CA LEU A 128 1.66 3.31 17.35
C LEU A 128 0.96 3.57 18.67
N GLU A 129 -0.34 3.76 18.63
CA GLU A 129 -1.18 3.97 19.82
C GLU A 129 -1.45 2.63 20.51
N HIS A 130 -1.24 2.58 21.83
CA HIS A 130 -1.54 1.40 22.62
C HIS A 130 -2.99 1.00 22.54
N GLY A 131 -3.24 -0.30 22.41
CA GLY A 131 -4.59 -0.87 22.35
C GLY A 131 -5.26 -0.78 20.98
N LYS A 132 -4.67 -0.09 20.01
CA LYS A 132 -5.14 -0.13 18.61
C LYS A 132 -4.54 -1.29 17.85
N LYS A 133 -5.35 -1.85 16.95
CA LYS A 133 -4.89 -2.84 15.96
C LYS A 133 -4.40 -2.14 14.70
N TYR A 134 -3.26 -2.58 14.20
CA TYR A 134 -2.67 -2.09 12.97
C TYR A 134 -2.45 -3.23 11.99
N PHE A 135 -2.57 -2.92 10.71
CA PHE A 135 -2.33 -3.85 9.62
C PHE A 135 -1.29 -3.27 8.66
N ILE A 136 -0.38 -4.11 8.23
CA ILE A 136 0.52 -3.78 7.11
C ILE A 136 -0.01 -4.49 5.88
N PHE A 137 -0.13 -3.73 4.80
CA PHE A 137 -0.56 -4.21 3.51
C PHE A 137 0.54 -4.09 2.48
N ALA A 138 0.50 -4.97 1.51
CA ALA A 138 1.25 -4.88 0.26
C ALA A 138 0.29 -5.10 -0.90
N GLU A 139 0.36 -4.25 -1.91
CA GLU A 139 -0.41 -4.42 -3.14
C GLU A 139 0.52 -4.36 -4.34
N VAL A 140 0.41 -5.35 -5.23
CA VAL A 140 1.29 -5.49 -6.40
C VAL A 140 0.49 -5.79 -7.65
N ASN A 141 0.86 -5.13 -8.77
CA ASN A 141 0.30 -5.36 -10.08
C ASN A 141 1.38 -5.29 -11.17
N LYS A 142 1.21 -6.05 -12.24
CA LYS A 142 2.05 -6.01 -13.44
C LYS A 142 1.20 -5.78 -14.67
N SER A 143 1.48 -4.69 -15.38
CA SER A 143 0.72 -4.36 -16.59
C SER A 143 0.88 -5.40 -17.69
N PHE A 144 -0.20 -5.61 -18.45
CA PHE A 144 -0.30 -6.55 -19.59
C PHE A 144 -0.14 -8.03 -19.19
N ASP A 145 -0.42 -8.35 -17.94
CA ASP A 145 -0.36 -9.69 -17.39
C ASP A 145 -1.72 -10.39 -17.53
N TYR A 146 -2.14 -10.64 -18.80
CA TYR A 146 -3.42 -11.25 -19.13
C TYR A 146 -3.41 -12.77 -18.87
N ASN A 147 -4.59 -13.32 -18.57
CA ASN A 147 -4.82 -14.75 -18.39
C ASN A 147 -6.21 -15.18 -18.92
N GLU A 148 -6.62 -16.41 -18.65
CA GLU A 148 -7.89 -16.95 -19.05
C GLU A 148 -9.12 -16.25 -18.42
N PHE A 149 -8.98 -15.70 -17.22
CA PHE A 149 -10.04 -14.96 -16.51
C PHE A 149 -10.12 -13.50 -16.98
N TYR A 150 -9.01 -12.93 -17.43
CA TYR A 150 -8.88 -11.55 -17.88
C TYR A 150 -8.14 -11.52 -19.22
N PRO A 151 -8.82 -11.95 -20.30
CA PRO A 151 -8.20 -12.06 -21.61
C PRO A 151 -7.96 -10.68 -22.23
N LYS A 152 -6.89 -10.56 -23.02
CA LYS A 152 -6.51 -9.31 -23.69
C LYS A 152 -7.59 -8.74 -24.60
N ASN A 153 -8.41 -9.61 -25.16
CA ASN A 153 -9.48 -9.28 -26.11
C ASN A 153 -10.88 -9.26 -25.50
N ALA A 154 -10.98 -9.16 -24.16
CA ALA A 154 -12.25 -8.97 -23.46
C ALA A 154 -13.00 -7.74 -23.98
N GLU A 155 -14.30 -7.81 -24.06
CA GLU A 155 -15.14 -6.67 -24.42
C GLU A 155 -15.09 -5.60 -23.32
N LYS A 156 -15.00 -4.32 -23.71
CA LYS A 156 -14.80 -3.20 -22.76
C LYS A 156 -15.83 -3.09 -21.64
N ASN A 157 -17.01 -3.65 -21.83
CA ASN A 157 -18.09 -3.60 -20.83
C ASN A 157 -18.28 -4.93 -20.10
N SER A 158 -17.43 -5.92 -20.35
CA SER A 158 -17.48 -7.20 -19.65
C SER A 158 -16.76 -7.13 -18.30
N ALA A 159 -17.11 -8.05 -17.41
CA ALA A 159 -16.47 -8.18 -16.10
C ALA A 159 -14.98 -8.63 -16.19
N GLU A 160 -14.62 -9.26 -17.33
CA GLU A 160 -13.25 -9.71 -17.59
C GLU A 160 -12.36 -8.58 -18.15
N TYR A 161 -12.93 -7.42 -18.50
CA TYR A 161 -12.16 -6.32 -19.08
C TYR A 161 -11.27 -5.64 -18.04
N SER A 162 -9.98 -5.72 -18.25
CA SER A 162 -8.96 -5.21 -17.34
C SER A 162 -8.09 -4.08 -17.92
N GLY A 163 -8.44 -3.56 -19.07
CA GLY A 163 -7.66 -2.51 -19.72
C GLY A 163 -6.22 -2.96 -19.99
N VAL A 164 -5.27 -2.27 -19.37
CA VAL A 164 -3.83 -2.57 -19.51
C VAL A 164 -3.26 -3.37 -18.34
N ASN A 165 -4.04 -3.66 -17.30
CA ASN A 165 -3.54 -4.43 -16.16
C ASN A 165 -3.36 -5.92 -16.50
N GLY A 166 -4.34 -6.51 -17.20
CA GLY A 166 -4.47 -7.95 -17.26
C GLY A 166 -5.12 -8.44 -15.97
N GLN A 167 -4.39 -9.20 -15.16
CA GLN A 167 -4.90 -9.64 -13.86
C GLN A 167 -5.10 -8.47 -12.89
N PRO A 168 -6.03 -8.55 -11.91
CA PRO A 168 -6.13 -7.58 -10.82
C PRO A 168 -4.86 -7.60 -9.97
N SER A 169 -4.68 -6.56 -9.14
CA SER A 169 -3.60 -6.53 -8.18
C SER A 169 -3.74 -7.63 -7.12
N ALA A 170 -2.62 -8.21 -6.70
CA ALA A 170 -2.57 -9.13 -5.57
C ALA A 170 -2.36 -8.33 -4.28
N VAL A 171 -3.18 -8.59 -3.25
CA VAL A 171 -3.16 -7.89 -1.96
C VAL A 171 -2.73 -8.84 -0.86
N TYR A 172 -1.68 -8.46 -0.14
CA TYR A 172 -1.15 -9.17 1.02
C TYR A 172 -1.39 -8.34 2.27
N CYS A 173 -1.56 -9.03 3.41
CA CYS A 173 -1.80 -8.39 4.69
C CYS A 173 -1.15 -9.18 5.84
N ALA A 174 -0.76 -8.46 6.88
CA ALA A 174 -0.49 -8.99 8.22
C ALA A 174 -1.00 -8.03 9.28
N GLU A 175 -1.61 -8.54 10.35
CA GLU A 175 -1.88 -7.80 11.57
C GLU A 175 -0.55 -7.60 12.32
N ILE A 176 -0.33 -6.38 12.85
CA ILE A 176 0.83 -6.12 13.69
C ILE A 176 0.57 -6.73 15.06
N ASP A 177 1.43 -7.66 15.42
CA ASP A 177 1.51 -8.23 16.76
C ASP A 177 2.74 -7.65 17.46
N LEU A 178 2.51 -6.86 18.51
CA LEU A 178 3.59 -6.22 19.27
C LEU A 178 4.34 -7.22 20.17
N GLU A 179 3.81 -8.43 20.36
CA GLU A 179 4.48 -9.50 21.12
C GLU A 179 5.42 -10.32 20.24
N ASN A 180 5.17 -10.35 18.93
CA ASN A 180 5.98 -11.07 17.95
C ASN A 180 6.86 -10.09 17.16
N SER A 181 8.17 -10.27 17.26
CA SER A 181 9.14 -9.45 16.55
C SER A 181 9.19 -9.72 15.02
N GLU A 182 8.67 -10.85 14.56
CA GLU A 182 8.68 -11.24 13.14
C GLU A 182 7.31 -11.79 12.72
N MET A 183 6.81 -11.31 11.60
CA MET A 183 5.54 -11.71 11.00
C MET A 183 5.71 -11.93 9.49
N LYS A 184 4.88 -12.79 8.92
CA LYS A 184 4.79 -13.00 7.48
C LYS A 184 3.47 -12.45 6.97
N MET A 185 3.49 -11.76 5.83
CA MET A 185 2.25 -11.36 5.16
C MET A 185 1.69 -12.51 4.34
N GLU A 186 0.37 -12.64 4.38
CA GLU A 186 -0.36 -13.63 3.59
C GLU A 186 -1.14 -12.94 2.46
N LEU A 187 -1.33 -13.64 1.33
CA LEU A 187 -2.19 -13.21 0.24
C LEU A 187 -3.65 -13.29 0.69
N VAL A 188 -4.33 -12.14 0.77
CA VAL A 188 -5.69 -12.02 1.34
C VAL A 188 -6.76 -11.75 0.30
N GLY A 189 -6.40 -11.37 -0.92
CA GLY A 189 -7.37 -11.07 -1.95
C GLY A 189 -6.78 -10.32 -3.14
N THR A 190 -7.66 -9.68 -3.88
CA THR A 190 -7.32 -8.87 -5.05
C THR A 190 -7.90 -7.46 -4.91
N GLY A 191 -7.30 -6.49 -5.58
CA GLY A 191 -7.94 -5.20 -5.79
C GLY A 191 -9.01 -5.26 -6.87
N SER A 192 -9.84 -4.21 -7.00
CA SER A 192 -10.84 -4.11 -8.06
C SER A 192 -10.17 -3.98 -9.43
N ILE A 193 -10.67 -4.73 -10.42
CA ILE A 193 -10.04 -4.78 -11.75
C ILE A 193 -10.15 -3.44 -12.51
N ASP A 194 -11.21 -2.68 -12.25
CA ASP A 194 -11.48 -1.39 -12.89
C ASP A 194 -10.98 -0.17 -12.10
N GLY A 195 -10.38 -0.39 -10.93
CA GLY A 195 -9.81 0.65 -10.07
C GLY A 195 -10.84 1.53 -9.34
N LYS A 196 -12.14 1.24 -9.43
CA LYS A 196 -13.20 2.08 -8.86
C LYS A 196 -13.41 1.88 -7.37
N SER A 197 -12.97 0.75 -6.84
CA SER A 197 -13.15 0.38 -5.43
C SER A 197 -11.81 0.09 -4.76
N GLY A 198 -11.67 0.51 -3.49
CA GLY A 198 -10.59 0.12 -2.61
C GLY A 198 -10.87 -1.14 -1.79
N LEU A 199 -11.97 -1.82 -2.04
CA LEU A 199 -12.29 -3.06 -1.34
C LEU A 199 -11.39 -4.20 -1.82
N ILE A 200 -10.99 -5.04 -0.87
CA ILE A 200 -10.28 -6.28 -1.17
C ILE A 200 -11.33 -7.32 -1.58
N GLU A 201 -11.19 -7.85 -2.80
CA GLU A 201 -12.10 -8.85 -3.34
C GLU A 201 -11.54 -10.27 -3.10
N ASN A 202 -12.43 -11.22 -2.81
CA ASN A 202 -12.04 -12.62 -2.67
C ASN A 202 -12.02 -13.32 -4.04
N LYS A 203 -11.00 -13.01 -4.86
CA LYS A 203 -10.83 -13.55 -6.21
C LYS A 203 -9.41 -14.10 -6.44
N ILE A 204 -8.79 -14.63 -5.38
CA ILE A 204 -7.41 -15.18 -5.44
C ILE A 204 -7.28 -16.27 -6.49
N GLU A 205 -8.34 -17.06 -6.70
CA GLU A 205 -8.38 -18.15 -7.69
C GLU A 205 -8.22 -17.66 -9.13
N THR A 206 -8.53 -16.40 -9.41
CA THR A 206 -8.37 -15.82 -10.74
C THR A 206 -6.93 -15.35 -11.03
N LEU A 207 -6.06 -15.33 -10.01
CA LEU A 207 -4.66 -14.97 -10.16
C LEU A 207 -3.84 -16.19 -10.61
N THR A 208 -3.11 -16.03 -11.70
CA THR A 208 -2.16 -17.04 -12.19
C THR A 208 -0.72 -16.59 -11.96
N THR A 209 -0.18 -15.73 -12.79
CA THR A 209 1.16 -15.16 -12.67
C THR A 209 1.23 -14.05 -11.61
N ALA A 210 0.18 -13.27 -11.42
CA ALA A 210 0.17 -12.15 -10.49
C ALA A 210 0.46 -12.55 -9.04
N LYS A 211 0.00 -13.72 -8.57
CA LYS A 211 0.33 -14.26 -7.24
C LYS A 211 1.80 -14.64 -7.06
N ASN A 212 2.56 -14.77 -8.15
CA ASN A 212 3.98 -15.12 -8.16
C ASN A 212 4.88 -13.88 -8.38
N LEU A 213 4.35 -12.68 -8.31
CA LEU A 213 5.13 -11.44 -8.37
C LEU A 213 5.97 -11.25 -7.10
N LEU A 214 5.42 -11.63 -5.94
CA LEU A 214 6.12 -11.63 -4.67
C LEU A 214 6.20 -13.06 -4.14
N GLU A 215 7.38 -13.47 -3.70
CA GLU A 215 7.60 -14.82 -3.14
C GLU A 215 7.33 -14.81 -1.64
N LYS A 216 7.83 -13.77 -0.94
CA LYS A 216 7.75 -13.68 0.51
C LYS A 216 7.84 -12.23 0.96
N ILE A 217 7.05 -11.88 1.95
CA ILE A 217 7.12 -10.58 2.63
C ILE A 217 7.21 -10.84 4.12
N LEU A 218 8.31 -10.41 4.75
CA LEU A 218 8.53 -10.49 6.18
C LEU A 218 8.50 -9.10 6.79
N ILE A 219 7.91 -9.02 7.97
CA ILE A 219 7.87 -7.79 8.78
C ILE A 219 8.67 -8.07 10.05
N SER A 220 9.55 -7.15 10.41
CA SER A 220 10.14 -7.12 11.76
C SER A 220 9.86 -5.78 12.42
N ILE A 221 9.63 -5.83 13.74
CA ILE A 221 9.35 -4.66 14.57
C ILE A 221 10.41 -4.56 15.66
N GLU A 222 11.06 -3.39 15.71
CA GLU A 222 11.98 -3.03 16.76
C GLU A 222 11.35 -1.89 17.60
N PHE A 223 11.34 -2.05 18.92
CA PHE A 223 10.82 -1.04 19.85
C PHE A 223 11.91 -0.04 20.22
N SER A 224 11.64 1.26 20.02
CA SER A 224 12.53 2.31 20.51
C SER A 224 12.29 2.49 22.00
N GLY A 225 13.28 2.16 22.83
CA GLY A 225 13.19 2.35 24.29
C GLY A 225 13.20 1.08 25.14
N ALA A 226 13.30 -0.10 24.57
CA ALA A 226 13.66 -1.29 25.35
C ALA A 226 15.11 -1.11 25.87
N LYS A 227 15.25 -0.55 27.09
CA LYS A 227 16.52 -0.63 27.81
C LYS A 227 16.85 -2.11 28.00
N LYS A 228 18.01 -2.55 27.46
CA LYS A 228 18.61 -3.82 27.81
C LYS A 228 18.92 -3.88 29.28
#